data_44840c42aaf499cb6a568986885a9bd7
#
_entry.id   44840c42aaf499cb6a568986885a9bd7
#
_cell.length_a   1.000
_cell.length_b   1.000
_cell.length_c   1.000
_cell.angle_alpha   90.00
_cell.angle_beta   90.00
_cell.angle_gamma   90.00
#
_symmetry.space_group_name_H-M   'P 1'
#
loop_
_entity.id
_entity.type
_entity.pdbx_description
1 polymer ?
#
loop_
_entity_poly.entity_id
_entity_poly.type
_entity_poly.pdbx_seq_one_letter_code
_entity_poly.pdbx_strand_id
1 'polypeptide(L)'
;PLGPISIAANSLAIIAESFCYMPGYGIEEAATTLVGQSLGAKRKEVAKRFSQITMLMAAGIMTVLGALMFIFATDLMTLLSSDPDVIALGAKVLRIEAFAETLYAFSIAGYGSCVGGGDTLVPSVINFGSMWVIRIGLALILTPRMGLTGYWIAMCIELNVRGLLFYWRLRGEKWMKLKIT
;
A
#
# COMPACT_ATOMS: atom_id res chain seq x y z
N PRO A 1 14.74 -15.05 -16.84
CA PRO A 1 14.36 -15.67 -15.55
C PRO A 1 15.21 -15.06 -14.46
N LEU A 2 14.57 -14.63 -13.37
CA LEU A 2 15.25 -14.15 -12.19
C LEU A 2 15.95 -15.36 -11.53
N GLY A 3 17.24 -15.23 -11.22
CA GLY A 3 18.01 -16.29 -10.57
C GLY A 3 17.57 -16.57 -9.12
N PRO A 4 18.07 -17.64 -8.48
CA PRO A 4 17.65 -18.03 -7.12
C PRO A 4 17.88 -16.95 -6.08
N ILE A 5 18.95 -16.16 -6.19
CA ILE A 5 19.26 -15.01 -5.31
C ILE A 5 18.10 -13.99 -5.38
N SER A 6 17.62 -13.66 -6.58
CA SER A 6 16.52 -12.70 -6.73
C SER A 6 15.21 -13.22 -6.16
N ILE A 7 14.93 -14.52 -6.27
CA ILE A 7 13.74 -15.14 -5.69
C ILE A 7 13.80 -15.10 -4.17
N ALA A 8 14.95 -15.47 -3.59
CA ALA A 8 15.16 -15.42 -2.15
C ALA A 8 15.06 -13.99 -1.61
N ALA A 9 15.77 -13.03 -2.23
CA ALA A 9 15.72 -11.62 -1.85
C ALA A 9 14.30 -11.06 -1.92
N ASN A 10 13.53 -11.40 -2.96
CA ASN A 10 12.14 -10.95 -3.10
C ASN A 10 11.24 -11.51 -1.97
N SER A 11 11.35 -12.80 -1.68
CA SER A 11 10.52 -13.43 -0.64
C SER A 11 10.80 -12.85 0.74
N LEU A 12 12.08 -12.66 1.08
CA LEU A 12 12.48 -12.11 2.38
C LEU A 12 12.16 -10.60 2.48
N ALA A 13 12.32 -9.85 1.38
CA ALA A 13 11.95 -8.44 1.36
C ALA A 13 10.44 -8.24 1.56
N ILE A 14 9.57 -9.07 0.97
CA ILE A 14 8.12 -9.03 1.21
C ILE A 14 7.80 -9.30 2.69
N ILE A 15 8.50 -10.23 3.33
CA ILE A 15 8.32 -10.49 4.77
C ILE A 15 8.71 -9.26 5.59
N ALA A 16 9.85 -8.63 5.28
CA ALA A 16 10.29 -7.42 5.97
C ALA A 16 9.33 -6.25 5.76
N GLU A 17 8.87 -6.02 4.53
CA GLU A 17 7.89 -4.99 4.17
C GLU A 17 6.56 -5.19 4.91
N SER A 18 6.15 -6.44 5.17
CA SER A 18 4.88 -6.72 5.84
C SER A 18 4.75 -6.04 7.21
N PHE A 19 5.84 -5.83 7.93
CA PHE A 19 5.82 -5.09 9.19
C PHE A 19 5.41 -3.62 9.02
N CYS A 20 5.61 -3.04 7.84
CA CYS A 20 5.21 -1.67 7.54
C CYS A 20 3.73 -1.55 7.22
N TYR A 21 3.18 -2.43 6.39
CA TYR A 21 1.80 -2.31 5.93
C TYR A 21 0.76 -3.03 6.82
N MET A 22 1.13 -4.01 7.64
CA MET A 22 0.19 -4.70 8.54
C MET A 22 -0.59 -3.77 9.46
N PRO A 23 0.04 -2.75 10.12
CA PRO A 23 -0.72 -1.76 10.89
C PRO A 23 -1.71 -0.97 10.02
N GLY A 24 -1.38 -0.74 8.75
CA GLY A 24 -2.26 -0.11 7.77
C GLY A 24 -3.57 -0.89 7.56
N TYR A 25 -3.51 -2.22 7.46
CA TYR A 25 -4.69 -3.07 7.36
C TYR A 25 -5.56 -3.02 8.63
N GLY A 26 -4.96 -2.96 9.81
CA GLY A 26 -5.72 -2.74 11.04
C GLY A 26 -6.50 -1.42 11.03
N ILE A 27 -5.91 -0.37 10.46
CA ILE A 27 -6.58 0.93 10.30
C ILE A 27 -7.65 0.86 9.19
N GLU A 28 -7.45 0.08 8.14
CA GLU A 28 -8.44 -0.19 7.08
C GLU A 28 -9.73 -0.76 7.67
N GLU A 29 -9.63 -1.78 8.51
CA GLU A 29 -10.77 -2.40 9.19
C GLU A 29 -11.49 -1.40 10.11
N ALA A 30 -10.72 -0.58 10.84
CA ALA A 30 -11.28 0.50 11.65
C ALA A 30 -11.99 1.54 10.79
N ALA A 31 -11.42 1.93 9.65
CA ALA A 31 -12.04 2.86 8.71
C ALA A 31 -13.36 2.33 8.17
N THR A 32 -13.37 1.04 7.76
CA THR A 32 -14.58 0.37 7.26
C THR A 32 -15.70 0.41 8.29
N THR A 33 -15.39 0.06 9.52
CA THR A 33 -16.36 0.02 10.63
C THR A 33 -16.88 1.41 10.98
N LEU A 34 -15.98 2.38 11.23
CA LEU A 34 -16.33 3.73 11.68
C LEU A 34 -17.14 4.48 10.61
N VAL A 35 -16.74 4.37 9.34
CA VAL A 35 -17.45 4.98 8.22
C VAL A 35 -18.84 4.33 8.06
N GLY A 36 -18.90 2.99 8.06
CA GLY A 36 -20.15 2.27 7.93
C GLY A 36 -21.16 2.62 9.03
N GLN A 37 -20.74 2.63 10.30
CA GLN A 37 -21.56 3.02 11.45
C GLN A 37 -22.02 4.48 11.33
N SER A 38 -21.14 5.39 10.93
CA SER A 38 -21.47 6.80 10.79
C SER A 38 -22.52 7.05 9.73
N LEU A 39 -22.40 6.37 8.59
CA LEU A 39 -23.39 6.42 7.51
C LEU A 39 -24.70 5.75 7.95
N GLY A 40 -24.63 4.62 8.70
CA GLY A 40 -25.77 3.96 9.31
C GLY A 40 -26.56 4.90 10.22
N ALA A 41 -25.87 5.74 10.98
CA ALA A 41 -26.48 6.78 11.80
C ALA A 41 -26.89 8.04 11.01
N LYS A 42 -26.83 8.03 9.67
CA LYS A 42 -27.15 9.16 8.76
C LYS A 42 -26.23 10.40 8.99
N ARG A 43 -25.05 10.22 9.54
CA ARG A 43 -24.08 11.29 9.86
C ARG A 43 -22.94 11.35 8.83
N LYS A 44 -23.21 11.83 7.62
CA LYS A 44 -22.23 11.89 6.51
C LYS A 44 -20.96 12.67 6.85
N GLU A 45 -21.10 13.80 7.54
CA GLU A 45 -19.94 14.62 7.94
C GLU A 45 -18.99 13.87 8.88
N VAL A 46 -19.55 13.06 9.79
CA VAL A 46 -18.77 12.24 10.71
C VAL A 46 -18.04 11.13 9.93
N ALA A 47 -18.71 10.49 8.99
CA ALA A 47 -18.11 9.48 8.13
C ALA A 47 -16.91 10.05 7.34
N LYS A 48 -17.06 11.26 6.79
CA LYS A 48 -15.99 11.96 6.06
C LYS A 48 -14.81 12.28 6.96
N ARG A 49 -15.07 12.75 8.17
CA ARG A 49 -14.02 13.02 9.19
C ARG A 49 -13.29 11.75 9.59
N PHE A 50 -13.99 10.65 9.85
CA PHE A 50 -13.34 9.37 10.16
C PHE A 50 -12.48 8.86 9.02
N SER A 51 -12.96 8.94 7.76
CA SER A 51 -12.16 8.60 6.59
C SER A 51 -10.86 9.42 6.52
N GLN A 52 -10.92 10.73 6.77
CA GLN A 52 -9.73 11.59 6.77
C GLN A 52 -8.77 11.25 7.91
N ILE A 53 -9.29 11.06 9.13
CA ILE A 53 -8.47 10.73 10.30
C ILE A 53 -7.77 9.38 10.10
N THR A 54 -8.48 8.35 9.68
CA THR A 54 -7.89 7.03 9.46
C THR A 54 -6.84 7.05 8.35
N MET A 55 -7.08 7.81 7.28
CA MET A 55 -6.10 7.99 6.21
C MET A 55 -4.82 8.67 6.71
N LEU A 56 -4.95 9.75 7.51
CA LEU A 56 -3.79 10.46 8.07
C LEU A 56 -3.06 9.62 9.11
N MET A 57 -3.77 8.87 9.93
CA MET A 57 -3.17 7.94 10.90
C MET A 57 -2.38 6.84 10.20
N ALA A 58 -2.97 6.19 9.19
CA ALA A 58 -2.28 5.18 8.39
C ALA A 58 -1.02 5.75 7.73
N ALA A 59 -1.15 6.92 7.09
CA ALA A 59 -0.02 7.60 6.47
C ALA A 59 1.08 7.93 7.47
N GLY A 60 0.74 8.46 8.63
CA GLY A 60 1.71 8.79 9.68
C GLY A 60 2.46 7.56 10.18
N ILE A 61 1.75 6.50 10.53
CA ILE A 61 2.34 5.25 11.03
C ILE A 61 3.20 4.59 9.95
N MET A 62 2.67 4.41 8.73
CA MET A 62 3.41 3.77 7.66
C MET A 62 4.59 4.61 7.16
N THR A 63 4.51 5.93 7.21
CA THR A 63 5.67 6.80 6.92
C THR A 63 6.79 6.61 7.94
N VAL A 64 6.47 6.55 9.22
CA VAL A 64 7.48 6.31 10.27
C VAL A 64 8.09 4.92 10.11
N LEU A 65 7.28 3.89 9.91
CA LEU A 65 7.76 2.52 9.72
C LEU A 65 8.57 2.39 8.42
N GLY A 66 8.15 3.04 7.32
CA GLY A 66 8.88 3.10 6.07
C GLY A 66 10.24 3.80 6.22
N ALA A 67 10.30 4.89 6.99
CA ALA A 67 11.57 5.56 7.30
C ALA A 67 12.50 4.66 8.11
N LEU A 68 11.99 3.95 9.12
CA LEU A 68 12.75 2.96 9.88
C LEU A 68 13.21 1.81 8.97
N MET A 69 12.33 1.29 8.11
CA MET A 69 12.68 0.26 7.13
C MET A 69 13.78 0.74 6.18
N PHE A 70 13.72 1.99 5.70
CA PHE A 70 14.76 2.56 4.85
C PHE A 70 16.12 2.61 5.53
N ILE A 71 16.17 3.07 6.79
CA ILE A 71 17.41 3.21 7.58
C ILE A 71 17.98 1.83 7.90
N PHE A 72 17.15 0.93 8.42
CA PHE A 72 17.55 -0.41 8.90
C PHE A 72 17.37 -1.52 7.85
N ALA A 73 17.23 -1.19 6.57
CA ALA A 73 17.00 -2.18 5.51
C ALA A 73 18.03 -3.31 5.48
N THR A 74 19.31 -2.98 5.67
CA THR A 74 20.39 -3.96 5.68
C THR A 74 20.33 -4.84 6.93
N ASP A 75 20.06 -4.26 8.10
CA ASP A 75 19.97 -5.00 9.36
C ASP A 75 18.78 -5.96 9.35
N LEU A 76 17.64 -5.51 8.82
CA LEU A 76 16.47 -6.35 8.63
C LEU A 76 16.75 -7.54 7.73
N MET A 77 17.43 -7.31 6.60
CA MET A 77 17.80 -8.39 5.70
C MET A 77 18.85 -9.33 6.30
N THR A 78 19.80 -8.82 7.08
CA THR A 78 20.79 -9.63 7.78
C THR A 78 20.16 -10.54 8.85
N LEU A 79 19.07 -10.10 9.46
CA LEU A 79 18.30 -10.92 10.40
C LEU A 79 17.59 -12.10 9.68
N LEU A 80 17.23 -11.92 8.41
CA LEU A 80 16.46 -12.89 7.63
C LEU A 80 17.32 -13.82 6.75
N SER A 81 18.55 -13.42 6.42
CA SER A 81 19.46 -14.18 5.55
C SER A 81 20.92 -14.04 6.00
N SER A 82 21.69 -15.08 5.72
CA SER A 82 23.15 -15.06 5.89
C SER A 82 23.90 -14.90 4.55
N ASP A 83 23.19 -14.88 3.42
CA ASP A 83 23.79 -14.73 2.10
C ASP A 83 23.99 -13.24 1.78
N PRO A 84 25.24 -12.78 1.55
CA PRO A 84 25.54 -11.37 1.31
C PRO A 84 24.86 -10.80 0.06
N ASP A 85 24.70 -11.60 -0.99
CA ASP A 85 24.06 -11.17 -2.25
C ASP A 85 22.55 -10.97 -2.06
N VAL A 86 21.91 -11.88 -1.30
CA VAL A 86 20.49 -11.77 -0.93
C VAL A 86 20.27 -10.55 -0.05
N ILE A 87 21.15 -10.31 0.94
CA ILE A 87 21.04 -9.16 1.84
C ILE A 87 21.19 -7.85 1.05
N ALA A 88 22.22 -7.75 0.20
CA ALA A 88 22.47 -6.53 -0.57
C ALA A 88 21.30 -6.19 -1.52
N LEU A 89 20.78 -7.20 -2.23
CA LEU A 89 19.66 -7.03 -3.15
C LEU A 89 18.36 -6.72 -2.41
N GLY A 90 18.07 -7.45 -1.32
CA GLY A 90 16.88 -7.24 -0.50
C GLY A 90 16.86 -5.87 0.17
N ALA A 91 17.98 -5.42 0.74
CA ALA A 91 18.07 -4.09 1.32
C ALA A 91 17.89 -2.97 0.28
N LYS A 92 18.39 -3.18 -0.94
CA LYS A 92 18.18 -2.24 -2.04
C LYS A 92 16.71 -2.09 -2.41
N VAL A 93 15.98 -3.20 -2.55
CA VAL A 93 14.57 -3.16 -2.94
C VAL A 93 13.68 -2.63 -1.81
N LEU A 94 13.96 -2.94 -0.54
CA LEU A 94 13.27 -2.35 0.61
C LEU A 94 13.40 -0.83 0.67
N ARG A 95 14.59 -0.29 0.37
CA ARG A 95 14.76 1.17 0.30
C ARG A 95 13.96 1.82 -0.81
N ILE A 96 13.74 1.14 -1.93
CA ILE A 96 12.88 1.63 -3.01
C ILE A 96 11.42 1.66 -2.54
N GLU A 97 10.96 0.61 -1.89
CA GLU A 97 9.58 0.49 -1.43
C GLU A 97 9.22 1.50 -0.33
N ALA A 98 10.17 1.84 0.53
CA ALA A 98 9.99 2.83 1.59
C ALA A 98 9.41 4.17 1.08
N PHE A 99 9.68 4.55 -0.18
CA PHE A 99 9.10 5.74 -0.79
C PHE A 99 7.61 5.59 -1.17
N ALA A 100 7.11 4.38 -1.26
CA ALA A 100 5.70 4.13 -1.55
C ALA A 100 4.83 4.08 -0.30
N GLU A 101 5.37 3.79 0.87
CA GLU A 101 4.65 3.50 2.11
C GLU A 101 3.62 4.58 2.48
N THR A 102 3.97 5.86 2.33
CA THR A 102 3.07 6.97 2.66
C THR A 102 1.82 7.00 1.79
N LEU A 103 1.97 6.87 0.48
CA LEU A 103 0.85 6.87 -0.45
C LEU A 103 0.15 5.51 -0.51
N TYR A 104 0.88 4.43 -0.24
CA TYR A 104 0.29 3.11 -0.07
C TYR A 104 -0.70 3.10 1.10
N ALA A 105 -0.37 3.77 2.22
CA ALA A 105 -1.30 3.96 3.33
C ALA A 105 -2.63 4.61 2.91
N PHE A 106 -2.59 5.59 2.00
CA PHE A 106 -3.81 6.20 1.46
C PHE A 106 -4.65 5.19 0.65
N SER A 107 -4.01 4.26 -0.05
CA SER A 107 -4.76 3.23 -0.77
C SER A 107 -5.42 2.23 0.17
N ILE A 108 -4.73 1.82 1.25
CA ILE A 108 -5.23 0.87 2.25
C ILE A 108 -6.42 1.49 3.01
N ALA A 109 -6.19 2.58 3.74
CA ALA A 109 -7.23 3.23 4.53
C ALA A 109 -8.37 3.80 3.65
N GLY A 110 -8.03 4.23 2.44
CA GLY A 110 -9.00 4.71 1.46
C GLY A 110 -9.90 3.60 0.93
N TYR A 111 -9.37 2.42 0.70
CA TYR A 111 -10.15 1.24 0.33
C TYR A 111 -11.17 0.91 1.44
N GLY A 112 -10.72 0.80 2.70
CA GLY A 112 -11.60 0.55 3.84
C GLY A 112 -12.71 1.61 3.97
N SER A 113 -12.37 2.88 3.81
CA SER A 113 -13.36 3.98 3.82
C SER A 113 -14.41 3.81 2.72
N CYS A 114 -14.02 3.45 1.50
CA CYS A 114 -14.95 3.21 0.40
C CYS A 114 -15.85 1.99 0.67
N VAL A 115 -15.28 0.89 1.17
CA VAL A 115 -16.04 -0.32 1.52
C VAL A 115 -17.05 0.00 2.61
N GLY A 116 -16.65 0.67 3.67
CA GLY A 116 -17.56 1.14 4.72
C GLY A 116 -18.63 2.11 4.20
N GLY A 117 -18.32 2.85 3.14
CA GLY A 117 -19.24 3.73 2.41
C GLY A 117 -20.21 3.01 1.47
N GLY A 118 -20.10 1.68 1.30
CA GLY A 118 -20.88 0.89 0.35
C GLY A 118 -20.40 1.02 -1.11
N ASP A 119 -19.24 1.62 -1.33
CA ASP A 119 -18.60 1.72 -2.65
C ASP A 119 -17.52 0.65 -2.80
N THR A 120 -17.87 -0.53 -3.25
CA THR A 120 -16.94 -1.65 -3.44
C THR A 120 -16.42 -1.76 -4.87
N LEU A 121 -17.23 -1.36 -5.85
CA LEU A 121 -16.92 -1.57 -7.27
C LEU A 121 -15.77 -0.67 -7.75
N VAL A 122 -15.84 0.64 -7.46
CA VAL A 122 -14.83 1.59 -7.93
C VAL A 122 -13.45 1.32 -7.30
N PRO A 123 -13.33 1.08 -5.97
CA PRO A 123 -12.07 0.65 -5.36
C PRO A 123 -11.49 -0.63 -5.96
N SER A 124 -12.33 -1.62 -6.25
CA SER A 124 -11.90 -2.86 -6.90
C SER A 124 -11.34 -2.62 -8.30
N VAL A 125 -12.01 -1.76 -9.08
CA VAL A 125 -11.53 -1.36 -10.43
C VAL A 125 -10.21 -0.60 -10.33
N ILE A 126 -10.04 0.29 -9.36
CA ILE A 126 -8.79 1.02 -9.13
C ILE A 126 -7.66 0.02 -8.81
N ASN A 127 -7.87 -0.91 -7.85
CA ASN A 127 -6.88 -1.89 -7.47
C ASN A 127 -6.52 -2.82 -8.62
N PHE A 128 -7.53 -3.37 -9.32
CA PHE A 128 -7.30 -4.26 -10.45
C PHE A 128 -6.61 -3.53 -11.61
N GLY A 129 -7.11 -2.36 -11.97
CA GLY A 129 -6.57 -1.56 -13.07
C GLY A 129 -5.13 -1.10 -12.81
N SER A 130 -4.82 -0.61 -11.60
CA SER A 130 -3.45 -0.19 -11.28
C SER A 130 -2.49 -1.37 -11.31
N MET A 131 -2.87 -2.51 -10.75
CA MET A 131 -2.04 -3.72 -10.74
C MET A 131 -1.76 -4.25 -12.14
N TRP A 132 -2.81 -4.38 -12.96
CA TRP A 132 -2.66 -4.98 -14.30
C TRP A 132 -2.03 -4.01 -15.31
N VAL A 133 -2.44 -2.75 -15.31
CA VAL A 133 -1.95 -1.79 -16.31
C VAL A 133 -0.61 -1.20 -15.90
N ILE A 134 -0.51 -0.69 -14.67
CA ILE A 134 0.69 0.05 -14.24
C ILE A 134 1.77 -0.91 -13.77
N ARG A 135 1.49 -1.77 -12.78
CA ARG A 135 2.51 -2.67 -12.21
C ARG A 135 3.04 -3.66 -13.25
N ILE A 136 2.14 -4.41 -13.90
CA ILE A 136 2.57 -5.42 -14.90
C ILE A 136 3.15 -4.73 -16.13
N GLY A 137 2.54 -3.65 -16.64
CA GLY A 137 3.05 -2.91 -17.78
C GLY A 137 4.47 -2.38 -17.56
N LEU A 138 4.73 -1.74 -16.41
CA LEU A 138 6.07 -1.27 -16.06
C LEU A 138 7.03 -2.42 -15.77
N ALA A 139 6.58 -3.47 -15.09
CA ALA A 139 7.42 -4.63 -14.80
C ALA A 139 7.92 -5.33 -16.07
N LEU A 140 7.09 -5.46 -17.10
CA LEU A 140 7.50 -6.01 -18.39
C LEU A 140 8.60 -5.19 -19.08
N ILE A 141 8.66 -3.89 -18.83
CA ILE A 141 9.67 -2.99 -19.40
C ILE A 141 10.93 -2.94 -18.53
N LEU A 142 10.77 -2.84 -17.21
CA LEU A 142 11.88 -2.57 -16.29
C LEU A 142 12.58 -3.85 -15.84
N THR A 143 11.85 -4.95 -15.61
CA THR A 143 12.45 -6.20 -15.11
C THR A 143 13.49 -6.81 -16.07
N PRO A 144 13.31 -6.82 -17.41
CA PRO A 144 14.32 -7.32 -18.32
C PRO A 144 15.64 -6.54 -18.28
N ARG A 145 15.59 -5.25 -17.91
CA ARG A 145 16.75 -4.35 -17.86
C ARG A 145 17.42 -4.28 -16.50
N MET A 146 16.65 -4.36 -15.43
CA MET A 146 17.11 -4.10 -14.07
C MET A 146 16.88 -5.26 -13.10
N GLY A 147 16.40 -6.41 -13.59
CA GLY A 147 16.11 -7.57 -12.75
C GLY A 147 15.06 -7.27 -11.68
N LEU A 148 15.27 -7.81 -10.47
CA LEU A 148 14.37 -7.63 -9.34
C LEU A 148 14.16 -6.14 -8.98
N THR A 149 15.22 -5.34 -9.06
CA THR A 149 15.12 -3.89 -8.79
C THR A 149 14.09 -3.21 -9.70
N GLY A 150 14.03 -3.59 -10.99
CA GLY A 150 13.04 -3.06 -11.93
C GLY A 150 11.61 -3.43 -11.57
N TYR A 151 11.38 -4.64 -11.07
CA TYR A 151 10.06 -5.06 -10.57
C TYR A 151 9.60 -4.22 -9.37
N TRP A 152 10.49 -4.00 -8.39
CA TRP A 152 10.16 -3.20 -7.19
C TRP A 152 9.97 -1.71 -7.51
N ILE A 153 10.70 -1.16 -8.49
CA ILE A 153 10.42 0.20 -8.98
C ILE A 153 9.02 0.28 -9.61
N ALA A 154 8.64 -0.72 -10.42
CA ALA A 154 7.30 -0.78 -11.00
C ALA A 154 6.22 -0.86 -9.92
N MET A 155 6.44 -1.64 -8.86
CA MET A 155 5.57 -1.77 -7.70
C MET A 155 5.46 -0.44 -6.95
N CYS A 156 6.57 0.18 -6.62
CA CYS A 156 6.63 1.48 -5.94
C CYS A 156 5.85 2.56 -6.72
N ILE A 157 6.04 2.67 -8.03
CA ILE A 157 5.30 3.63 -8.87
C ILE A 157 3.80 3.33 -8.82
N GLU A 158 3.41 2.06 -8.96
CA GLU A 158 2.00 1.65 -8.94
C GLU A 158 1.34 1.99 -7.61
N LEU A 159 1.97 1.67 -6.48
CA LEU A 159 1.45 1.95 -5.15
C LEU A 159 1.26 3.46 -4.92
N ASN A 160 2.20 4.28 -5.40
CA ASN A 160 2.07 5.73 -5.34
C ASN A 160 0.89 6.25 -6.18
N VAL A 161 0.74 5.78 -7.42
CA VAL A 161 -0.39 6.16 -8.28
C VAL A 161 -1.71 5.71 -7.67
N ARG A 162 -1.78 4.49 -7.17
CA ARG A 162 -2.98 3.94 -6.51
C ARG A 162 -3.37 4.76 -5.28
N GLY A 163 -2.41 5.12 -4.44
CA GLY A 163 -2.66 5.99 -3.29
C GLY A 163 -3.23 7.35 -3.68
N LEU A 164 -2.71 7.98 -4.74
CA LEU A 164 -3.25 9.22 -5.27
C LEU A 164 -4.67 9.08 -5.82
N LEU A 165 -4.99 7.97 -6.48
CA LEU A 165 -6.35 7.70 -6.98
C LEU A 165 -7.35 7.56 -5.83
N PHE A 166 -6.98 6.86 -4.75
CA PHE A 166 -7.83 6.77 -3.55
C PHE A 166 -7.98 8.12 -2.85
N TYR A 167 -6.91 8.88 -2.71
CA TYR A 167 -6.98 10.23 -2.16
C TYR A 167 -7.94 11.12 -2.96
N TRP A 168 -7.87 11.08 -4.29
CA TRP A 168 -8.79 11.81 -5.17
C TRP A 168 -10.23 11.32 -5.02
N ARG A 169 -10.44 10.02 -4.95
CA ARG A 169 -11.77 9.42 -4.76
C ARG A 169 -12.45 9.92 -3.50
N LEU A 170 -11.70 10.01 -2.40
CA LEU A 170 -12.21 10.38 -1.09
C LEU A 170 -12.41 11.89 -0.89
N ARG A 171 -11.83 12.74 -1.75
CA ARG A 171 -12.13 14.18 -1.74
C ARG A 171 -13.58 14.49 -2.06
N GLY A 172 -14.21 13.71 -2.93
CA GLY A 172 -15.63 13.82 -3.27
C GLY A 172 -16.53 13.08 -2.29
N GLU A 173 -17.84 13.10 -2.56
CA GLU A 173 -18.85 12.39 -1.76
C GLU A 173 -19.39 11.13 -2.47
N LYS A 174 -18.94 10.88 -3.70
CA LYS A 174 -19.44 9.81 -4.57
C LYS A 174 -19.15 8.38 -4.06
N TRP A 175 -18.29 8.26 -3.04
CA TRP A 175 -17.96 6.98 -2.41
C TRP A 175 -18.93 6.60 -1.29
N MET A 176 -19.69 7.58 -0.74
CA MET A 176 -20.73 7.35 0.26
C MET A 176 -22.03 6.89 -0.39
N LYS A 177 -22.09 5.62 -0.77
CA LYS A 177 -23.20 5.02 -1.53
C LYS A 177 -24.22 4.29 -0.65
N LEU A 178 -23.92 4.08 0.62
CA LEU A 178 -24.78 3.34 1.55
C LEU A 178 -26.15 4.04 1.62
N LYS A 179 -27.15 3.43 0.98
CA LYS A 179 -28.55 3.84 1.09
C LYS A 179 -29.17 3.05 2.24
N ILE A 180 -29.49 3.75 3.31
CA ILE A 180 -30.27 3.18 4.42
C ILE A 180 -31.71 3.54 4.13
N THR A 181 -32.48 2.55 3.75
CA THR A 181 -33.96 2.59 3.69
C THR A 181 -34.55 2.74 5.07
#